data_d44fcf47c8a09beffad941d3f7b693af
#
_entry.id   d44fcf47c8a09beffad941d3f7b693af
#
_cell.length_a   1.000
_cell.length_b   1.000
_cell.length_c   1.000
_cell.angle_alpha   90.00
_cell.angle_beta   90.00
_cell.angle_gamma   90.00
#
_symmetry.space_group_name_H-M   'P 1'
#
loop_
_entity.id
_entity.type
_entity.pdbx_description
1 polymer ?
#
loop_
_entity_poly.entity_id
_entity_poly.type
_entity_poly.pdbx_seq_one_letter_code
_entity_poly.pdbx_strand_id
1 'polypeptide(L)'
;QKMKNLLITCICALLAFPAGASTRRVAAGDDLGRAIRTLKDNDTLVIAAGSYAVEGTLAVKRSTVIAGEAGARPRITVGSFRIGTGAEHLVLRGLDLTLGGKHLVDTPSEGSVEIGLIAIENCTVDLGGSTGAGLVGSRTSGTARNRIGEICVVFNGGFPQHFVYSAASTSQTAVGKIRLCDSTFADMARGAVVTNARMQTRVEIERCTFYDINRADNNAGTIRLGNAEADIRVTESVFTFAGPASRFIVAGPGSKVAVEDSYATGELASIPGARGLKTLPAKAAEAYEAPGRNPLAEGVSLRLRENSTSGRKIGDPRWNK
;
A
#
# COMPACT_ATOMS: atom_id res chain seq x y z
N GLN A 1 -11.78 -2.27 -36.86
CA GLN A 1 -10.91 -3.24 -36.14
C GLN A 1 -11.21 -3.14 -34.67
N LYS A 2 -11.90 -4.15 -34.10
CA LYS A 2 -12.43 -4.16 -32.73
C LYS A 2 -11.27 -4.33 -31.77
N MET A 3 -10.89 -3.27 -31.06
CA MET A 3 -10.07 -3.39 -29.86
C MET A 3 -10.89 -4.08 -28.77
N LYS A 4 -10.49 -5.28 -28.44
CA LYS A 4 -11.00 -6.02 -27.29
C LYS A 4 -10.51 -5.30 -26.03
N ASN A 5 -11.40 -4.64 -25.32
CA ASN A 5 -11.16 -4.16 -23.97
C ASN A 5 -10.91 -5.40 -23.10
N LEU A 6 -9.66 -5.70 -22.87
CA LEU A 6 -9.27 -6.68 -21.87
C LEU A 6 -9.42 -5.97 -20.50
N LEU A 7 -10.59 -6.13 -19.91
CA LEU A 7 -10.84 -5.78 -18.53
C LEU A 7 -9.96 -6.71 -17.68
N ILE A 8 -8.73 -6.29 -17.40
CA ILE A 8 -7.91 -6.97 -16.40
C ILE A 8 -8.50 -6.57 -15.06
N THR A 9 -9.48 -7.32 -14.63
CA THR A 9 -9.98 -7.28 -13.27
C THR A 9 -8.82 -7.67 -12.39
N CYS A 10 -8.36 -6.74 -11.54
CA CYS A 10 -7.39 -7.01 -10.49
C CYS A 10 -8.07 -7.96 -9.47
N ILE A 11 -8.15 -9.23 -9.82
CA ILE A 11 -8.60 -10.28 -8.92
C ILE A 11 -7.37 -10.62 -8.10
N CYS A 12 -7.27 -10.05 -6.88
CA CYS A 12 -6.51 -10.75 -5.85
C CYS A 12 -7.12 -12.14 -5.78
N ALA A 13 -6.35 -13.17 -6.09
CA ALA A 13 -6.81 -14.53 -6.24
C ALA A 13 -7.82 -14.84 -5.14
N LEU A 14 -9.03 -15.24 -5.54
CA LEU A 14 -9.94 -15.94 -4.63
C LEU A 14 -9.13 -17.13 -4.13
N LEU A 15 -8.57 -16.98 -2.91
CA LEU A 15 -7.95 -18.08 -2.22
C LEU A 15 -9.03 -19.15 -2.10
N ALA A 16 -8.90 -20.25 -2.85
CA ALA A 16 -9.70 -21.41 -2.63
C ALA A 16 -9.47 -21.80 -1.16
N PHE A 17 -10.51 -21.66 -0.33
CA PHE A 17 -10.40 -21.97 1.09
C PHE A 17 -10.11 -23.45 1.23
N PRO A 18 -9.00 -23.85 1.86
CA PRO A 18 -8.74 -25.25 2.11
C PRO A 18 -9.80 -25.84 3.02
N ALA A 19 -10.10 -27.12 2.84
CA ALA A 19 -11.02 -27.85 3.70
C ALA A 19 -10.54 -27.77 5.16
N GLY A 20 -11.36 -27.17 6.04
CA GLY A 20 -11.03 -26.95 7.45
C GLY A 20 -10.98 -25.50 7.90
N ALA A 21 -11.01 -24.53 6.96
CA ALA A 21 -11.13 -23.12 7.29
C ALA A 21 -12.49 -22.82 7.94
N SER A 22 -12.50 -22.07 9.03
CA SER A 22 -13.75 -21.64 9.69
C SER A 22 -13.94 -20.13 9.57
N THR A 23 -15.21 -19.71 9.57
CA THR A 23 -15.56 -18.30 9.68
C THR A 23 -16.03 -18.02 11.10
N ARG A 24 -15.37 -17.07 11.75
CA ARG A 24 -15.72 -16.61 13.10
C ARG A 24 -16.18 -15.16 13.03
N ARG A 25 -17.21 -14.83 13.78
CA ARG A 25 -17.73 -13.47 13.85
C ARG A 25 -17.37 -12.84 15.19
N VAL A 26 -16.98 -11.57 15.15
CA VAL A 26 -16.75 -10.70 16.32
C VAL A 26 -17.81 -9.61 16.30
N ALA A 27 -18.56 -9.50 17.39
CA ALA A 27 -19.56 -8.46 17.58
C ALA A 27 -18.95 -7.24 18.31
N ALA A 28 -19.67 -6.12 18.26
CA ALA A 28 -19.27 -4.94 19.03
C ALA A 28 -19.24 -5.27 20.55
N GLY A 29 -18.15 -4.90 21.21
CA GLY A 29 -17.91 -5.21 22.63
C GLY A 29 -17.12 -6.49 22.88
N ASP A 30 -16.91 -7.35 21.89
CA ASP A 30 -16.04 -8.51 22.03
C ASP A 30 -14.56 -8.11 22.06
N ASP A 31 -13.73 -8.94 22.72
CA ASP A 31 -12.26 -8.78 22.71
C ASP A 31 -11.69 -9.23 21.33
N LEU A 32 -11.53 -8.26 20.44
CA LEU A 32 -10.95 -8.48 19.11
C LEU A 32 -9.52 -9.06 19.20
N GLY A 33 -8.72 -8.58 20.14
CA GLY A 33 -7.35 -9.06 20.30
C GLY A 33 -7.32 -10.54 20.69
N ARG A 34 -8.19 -10.98 21.58
CA ARG A 34 -8.36 -12.40 21.94
C ARG A 34 -8.87 -13.20 20.74
N ALA A 35 -9.83 -12.69 20.01
CA ALA A 35 -10.38 -13.36 18.83
C ALA A 35 -9.28 -13.65 17.81
N ILE A 36 -8.42 -12.65 17.48
CA ILE A 36 -7.30 -12.83 16.56
C ILE A 36 -6.28 -13.84 17.09
N ARG A 37 -5.91 -13.76 18.37
CA ARG A 37 -4.92 -14.68 18.96
C ARG A 37 -5.37 -16.15 18.99
N THR A 38 -6.66 -16.40 18.91
CA THR A 38 -7.24 -17.76 18.97
C THR A 38 -7.67 -18.30 17.62
N LEU A 39 -7.34 -17.62 16.52
CA LEU A 39 -7.59 -18.13 15.18
C LEU A 39 -6.78 -19.39 14.90
N LYS A 40 -7.39 -20.29 14.17
CA LYS A 40 -6.73 -21.44 13.56
C LYS A 40 -6.20 -21.05 12.20
N ASP A 41 -5.40 -21.93 11.64
CA ASP A 41 -4.83 -21.71 10.31
C ASP A 41 -5.93 -21.65 9.26
N ASN A 42 -5.84 -20.66 8.38
CA ASN A 42 -6.82 -20.34 7.33
C ASN A 42 -8.22 -19.88 7.80
N ASP A 43 -8.39 -19.56 9.10
CA ASP A 43 -9.65 -18.99 9.58
C ASP A 43 -9.89 -17.60 8.97
N THR A 44 -11.17 -17.30 8.73
CA THR A 44 -11.65 -15.94 8.42
C THR A 44 -12.32 -15.34 9.65
N LEU A 45 -11.85 -14.18 10.08
CA LEU A 45 -12.48 -13.38 11.13
C LEU A 45 -13.32 -12.28 10.50
N VAL A 46 -14.63 -12.33 10.71
CA VAL A 46 -15.57 -11.31 10.24
C VAL A 46 -15.92 -10.39 11.39
N ILE A 47 -15.66 -9.10 11.23
CA ILE A 47 -15.86 -8.09 12.26
C ILE A 47 -17.12 -7.28 11.95
N ALA A 48 -18.08 -7.26 12.87
CA ALA A 48 -19.29 -6.48 12.75
C ALA A 48 -19.00 -4.97 12.80
N ALA A 49 -19.97 -4.16 12.36
CA ALA A 49 -19.91 -2.72 12.54
C ALA A 49 -19.64 -2.35 14.00
N GLY A 50 -18.76 -1.37 14.24
CA GLY A 50 -18.40 -0.94 15.58
C GLY A 50 -17.02 -0.33 15.64
N SER A 51 -16.62 0.05 16.87
CA SER A 51 -15.28 0.53 17.16
C SER A 51 -14.56 -0.44 18.08
N TYR A 52 -13.34 -0.79 17.73
CA TYR A 52 -12.53 -1.77 18.43
C TYR A 52 -11.15 -1.18 18.72
N ALA A 53 -10.63 -1.48 19.89
CA ALA A 53 -9.27 -1.10 20.25
C ALA A 53 -8.48 -2.35 20.63
N VAL A 54 -7.29 -2.48 20.03
CA VAL A 54 -6.35 -3.53 20.37
C VAL A 54 -5.02 -2.89 20.73
N GLU A 55 -4.71 -2.90 22.00
CA GLU A 55 -3.48 -2.32 22.48
C GLU A 55 -2.25 -3.15 22.03
N GLY A 56 -1.20 -2.42 21.66
CA GLY A 56 0.09 -3.01 21.34
C GLY A 56 0.12 -3.77 20.01
N THR A 57 1.01 -4.75 19.94
CA THR A 57 1.27 -5.53 18.75
C THR A 57 0.53 -6.86 18.77
N LEU A 58 -0.22 -7.15 17.73
CA LEU A 58 -0.85 -8.44 17.50
C LEU A 58 0.07 -9.37 16.72
N ALA A 59 0.46 -10.49 17.33
CA ALA A 59 1.24 -11.51 16.62
C ALA A 59 0.31 -12.35 15.73
N VAL A 60 0.57 -12.33 14.43
CA VAL A 60 -0.11 -13.15 13.42
C VAL A 60 0.73 -14.39 13.19
N LYS A 61 0.34 -15.52 13.80
CA LYS A 61 1.06 -16.80 13.76
C LYS A 61 0.36 -17.85 12.89
N ARG A 62 -0.74 -17.46 12.24
CA ARG A 62 -1.57 -18.32 11.41
C ARG A 62 -1.98 -17.58 10.16
N SER A 63 -2.12 -18.29 9.08
CA SER A 63 -2.72 -17.77 7.85
C SER A 63 -4.14 -17.32 8.15
N THR A 64 -4.48 -16.07 7.86
CA THR A 64 -5.79 -15.54 8.23
C THR A 64 -6.26 -14.41 7.34
N VAL A 65 -7.58 -14.31 7.24
CA VAL A 65 -8.31 -13.18 6.68
C VAL A 65 -9.03 -12.45 7.82
N ILE A 66 -8.80 -11.17 7.97
CA ILE A 66 -9.51 -10.29 8.92
C ILE A 66 -10.32 -9.31 8.08
N ALA A 67 -11.63 -9.43 8.11
CA ALA A 67 -12.52 -8.69 7.22
C ALA A 67 -13.65 -7.99 7.99
N GLY A 68 -14.05 -6.83 7.52
CA GLY A 68 -15.32 -6.22 7.93
C GLY A 68 -16.50 -7.02 7.37
N GLU A 69 -17.58 -7.10 8.12
CA GLU A 69 -18.84 -7.67 7.65
C GLU A 69 -19.34 -6.94 6.39
N ALA A 70 -20.00 -7.65 5.51
CA ALA A 70 -20.46 -7.07 4.24
C ALA A 70 -21.31 -5.80 4.47
N GLY A 71 -20.93 -4.70 3.84
CA GLY A 71 -21.56 -3.40 4.01
C GLY A 71 -21.17 -2.65 5.30
N ALA A 72 -20.41 -3.26 6.19
CA ALA A 72 -19.87 -2.64 7.39
C ALA A 72 -18.41 -2.21 7.17
N ARG A 73 -18.02 -1.14 7.85
CA ARG A 73 -16.62 -0.69 7.93
C ARG A 73 -16.26 -0.52 9.40
N PRO A 74 -15.88 -1.61 10.10
CA PRO A 74 -15.48 -1.53 11.49
C PRO A 74 -14.25 -0.66 11.64
N ARG A 75 -14.25 0.21 12.65
CA ARG A 75 -13.13 1.08 13.01
C ARG A 75 -12.25 0.36 14.01
N ILE A 76 -10.99 0.18 13.68
CA ILE A 76 -10.07 -0.58 14.53
C ILE A 76 -8.83 0.26 14.82
N THR A 77 -8.61 0.57 16.08
CA THR A 77 -7.33 1.11 16.54
C THR A 77 -6.41 -0.05 16.90
N VAL A 78 -5.25 -0.12 16.28
CA VAL A 78 -4.27 -1.20 16.49
C VAL A 78 -2.84 -0.67 16.55
N GLY A 79 -2.00 -1.26 17.39
CA GLY A 79 -0.58 -0.92 17.42
C GLY A 79 0.16 -1.41 16.18
N SER A 80 0.10 -2.68 15.88
CA SER A 80 0.59 -3.29 14.63
C SER A 80 0.18 -4.76 14.54
N PHE A 81 0.19 -5.32 13.32
CA PHE A 81 0.16 -6.74 13.07
C PHE A 81 1.60 -7.22 12.83
N ARG A 82 2.12 -8.07 13.69
CA ARG A 82 3.46 -8.64 13.52
C ARG A 82 3.39 -10.05 12.97
N ILE A 83 4.00 -10.25 11.82
CA ILE A 83 4.05 -11.58 11.20
C ILE A 83 4.90 -12.49 12.07
N GLY A 84 4.37 -13.65 12.39
CA GLY A 84 5.03 -14.72 13.13
C GLY A 84 5.27 -15.96 12.27
N THR A 85 6.01 -16.90 12.82
CA THR A 85 6.28 -18.18 12.15
C THR A 85 4.98 -18.96 11.96
N GLY A 86 4.76 -19.51 10.78
CA GLY A 86 3.61 -20.34 10.41
C GLY A 86 2.49 -19.63 9.67
N ALA A 87 2.52 -18.30 9.55
CA ALA A 87 1.57 -17.57 8.72
C ALA A 87 2.02 -17.55 7.26
N GLU A 88 1.25 -18.14 6.36
CA GLU A 88 1.49 -18.08 4.91
C GLU A 88 0.85 -16.84 4.26
N HIS A 89 -0.22 -16.32 4.86
CA HIS A 89 -0.85 -15.09 4.42
C HIS A 89 -1.50 -14.29 5.57
N LEU A 90 -1.57 -12.98 5.35
CA LEU A 90 -2.40 -12.05 6.12
C LEU A 90 -3.19 -11.19 5.14
N VAL A 91 -4.52 -11.24 5.22
CA VAL A 91 -5.42 -10.38 4.44
C VAL A 91 -6.21 -9.50 5.38
N LEU A 92 -6.12 -8.18 5.22
CA LEU A 92 -6.96 -7.19 5.88
C LEU A 92 -7.94 -6.64 4.85
N ARG A 93 -9.25 -6.73 5.10
CA ARG A 93 -10.26 -6.36 4.09
C ARG A 93 -11.41 -5.55 4.68
N GLY A 94 -11.76 -4.44 4.02
CA GLY A 94 -12.97 -3.67 4.35
C GLY A 94 -12.95 -3.03 5.73
N LEU A 95 -11.80 -2.56 6.19
CA LEU A 95 -11.58 -2.05 7.54
C LEU A 95 -11.18 -0.57 7.51
N ASP A 96 -11.63 0.18 8.50
CA ASP A 96 -11.08 1.50 8.81
C ASP A 96 -10.09 1.36 9.97
N LEU A 97 -8.81 1.52 9.68
CA LEU A 97 -7.72 1.24 10.59
C LEU A 97 -7.05 2.54 11.05
N THR A 98 -6.89 2.69 12.36
CA THR A 98 -6.07 3.74 12.97
C THR A 98 -4.85 3.11 13.63
N LEU A 99 -3.67 3.57 13.25
CA LEU A 99 -2.43 2.99 13.72
C LEU A 99 -1.89 3.72 14.95
N GLY A 100 -1.71 2.99 16.04
CA GLY A 100 -1.01 3.46 17.24
C GLY A 100 0.49 3.15 17.25
N GLY A 101 1.00 2.47 16.23
CA GLY A 101 2.40 2.06 16.10
C GLY A 101 3.12 2.71 14.93
N LYS A 102 4.20 2.08 14.46
CA LYS A 102 5.00 2.58 13.35
C LYS A 102 4.62 1.99 12.00
N HIS A 103 4.25 0.72 11.97
CA HIS A 103 3.83 0.03 10.74
C HIS A 103 2.57 -0.76 11.01
N LEU A 104 1.63 -0.76 10.06
CA LEU A 104 0.41 -1.55 10.17
C LEU A 104 0.77 -3.04 10.19
N VAL A 105 1.63 -3.47 9.27
CA VAL A 105 2.18 -4.83 9.25
C VAL A 105 3.69 -4.75 9.44
N ASP A 106 4.21 -5.51 10.39
CA ASP A 106 5.61 -5.46 10.79
C ASP A 106 6.23 -6.87 10.75
N THR A 107 7.48 -6.96 10.31
CA THR A 107 8.25 -8.20 10.38
C THR A 107 9.02 -8.27 11.70
N PRO A 108 9.31 -9.49 12.21
CA PRO A 108 10.10 -9.61 13.43
C PRO A 108 11.54 -9.13 13.24
N SER A 109 12.14 -8.65 14.32
CA SER A 109 13.57 -8.28 14.38
C SER A 109 14.48 -9.46 14.63
N GLU A 110 13.94 -10.56 15.16
CA GLU A 110 14.66 -11.79 15.52
C GLU A 110 13.95 -13.00 14.92
N GLY A 111 14.70 -14.06 14.71
CA GLY A 111 14.20 -15.23 13.99
C GLY A 111 14.05 -14.97 12.50
N SER A 112 13.39 -15.87 11.81
CA SER A 112 13.09 -15.72 10.38
C SER A 112 11.67 -16.14 10.11
N VAL A 113 10.97 -15.37 9.31
CA VAL A 113 9.60 -15.70 8.87
C VAL A 113 9.55 -15.68 7.36
N GLU A 114 8.72 -16.56 6.82
CA GLU A 114 8.33 -16.56 5.42
C GLU A 114 6.82 -16.42 5.36
N ILE A 115 6.35 -15.44 4.57
CA ILE A 115 4.93 -15.23 4.30
C ILE A 115 4.75 -15.04 2.79
N GLY A 116 3.81 -15.79 2.21
CA GLY A 116 3.52 -15.71 0.79
C GLY A 116 2.81 -14.42 0.40
N LEU A 117 1.85 -13.95 1.22
CA LEU A 117 1.03 -12.79 0.89
C LEU A 117 0.72 -11.92 2.10
N ILE A 118 0.92 -10.62 1.95
CA ILE A 118 0.32 -9.57 2.78
C ILE A 118 -0.61 -8.76 1.89
N ALA A 119 -1.92 -8.81 2.13
CA ALA A 119 -2.90 -8.07 1.36
C ALA A 119 -3.67 -7.07 2.22
N ILE A 120 -3.84 -5.84 1.71
CA ILE A 120 -4.64 -4.76 2.30
C ILE A 120 -5.65 -4.36 1.22
N GLU A 121 -6.92 -4.74 1.42
CA GLU A 121 -7.96 -4.65 0.40
C GLU A 121 -9.13 -3.81 0.88
N ASN A 122 -9.50 -2.79 0.15
CA ASN A 122 -10.63 -1.93 0.48
C ASN A 122 -10.58 -1.40 1.93
N CYS A 123 -9.39 -1.04 2.40
CA CYS A 123 -9.17 -0.48 3.73
C CYS A 123 -8.93 1.02 3.66
N THR A 124 -9.28 1.72 4.73
CA THR A 124 -8.79 3.06 5.03
C THR A 124 -7.77 2.96 6.15
N VAL A 125 -6.58 3.49 5.97
CA VAL A 125 -5.52 3.37 6.98
C VAL A 125 -5.03 4.77 7.37
N ASP A 126 -5.36 5.18 8.60
CA ASP A 126 -4.82 6.38 9.23
C ASP A 126 -3.57 6.01 10.04
N LEU A 127 -2.42 6.51 9.64
CA LEU A 127 -1.14 6.27 10.32
C LEU A 127 -0.83 7.30 11.42
N GLY A 128 -1.81 8.14 11.78
CA GLY A 128 -1.71 9.08 12.90
C GLY A 128 -0.63 10.14 12.75
N GLY A 129 -0.10 10.37 11.55
CA GLY A 129 0.98 11.33 11.29
C GLY A 129 2.32 10.96 11.93
N SER A 130 2.49 9.75 12.43
CA SER A 130 3.72 9.28 13.06
C SER A 130 4.89 9.28 12.07
N THR A 131 6.00 9.89 12.46
CA THR A 131 7.20 9.97 11.61
C THR A 131 7.73 8.57 11.27
N GLY A 132 7.84 8.27 9.99
CA GLY A 132 8.31 6.97 9.49
C GLY A 132 7.28 5.85 9.54
N ALA A 133 5.98 6.17 9.72
CA ALA A 133 4.90 5.20 9.69
C ALA A 133 4.59 4.73 8.25
N GLY A 134 4.26 3.46 8.09
CA GLY A 134 3.96 2.86 6.79
C GLY A 134 3.01 1.68 6.87
N LEU A 135 2.51 1.23 5.72
CA LEU A 135 1.64 0.06 5.69
C LEU A 135 2.42 -1.21 6.03
N VAL A 136 3.56 -1.43 5.39
CA VAL A 136 4.40 -2.59 5.67
C VAL A 136 5.83 -2.14 5.94
N GLY A 137 6.39 -2.59 7.05
CA GLY A 137 7.74 -2.24 7.46
C GLY A 137 8.59 -3.44 7.83
N SER A 138 9.88 -3.35 7.52
CA SER A 138 10.89 -4.27 8.06
C SER A 138 11.63 -3.61 9.20
N ARG A 139 11.77 -4.32 10.32
CA ARG A 139 12.56 -3.82 11.43
C ARG A 139 14.01 -3.63 11.03
N THR A 140 14.59 -2.54 11.51
CA THR A 140 15.91 -2.07 11.07
C THR A 140 17.08 -2.74 11.78
N SER A 141 16.82 -3.40 12.91
CA SER A 141 17.85 -4.05 13.71
C SER A 141 17.52 -5.51 13.91
N GLY A 142 18.47 -6.37 13.67
CA GLY A 142 18.32 -7.78 13.96
C GLY A 142 18.96 -8.69 12.91
N THR A 143 19.06 -9.95 13.26
CA THR A 143 19.58 -11.01 12.42
C THR A 143 18.50 -11.73 11.62
N ALA A 144 17.24 -11.29 11.75
CA ALA A 144 16.11 -11.92 11.08
C ALA A 144 16.21 -11.80 9.56
N ARG A 145 16.10 -12.94 8.89
CA ARG A 145 16.02 -13.06 7.44
C ARG A 145 14.60 -13.37 7.05
N ASN A 146 13.82 -12.32 6.82
CA ASN A 146 12.41 -12.45 6.49
C ASN A 146 12.22 -12.56 4.98
N ARG A 147 11.20 -13.29 4.56
CA ARG A 147 10.80 -13.39 3.17
C ARG A 147 9.32 -13.11 3.03
N ILE A 148 8.99 -12.16 2.16
CA ILE A 148 7.63 -11.80 1.79
C ILE A 148 7.48 -12.09 0.29
N GLY A 149 6.56 -12.96 -0.08
CA GLY A 149 6.28 -13.29 -1.48
C GLY A 149 5.68 -12.10 -2.20
N GLU A 150 4.54 -11.59 -1.71
CA GLU A 150 3.86 -10.44 -2.28
C GLU A 150 3.30 -9.50 -1.19
N ILE A 151 3.42 -8.20 -1.42
CA ILE A 151 2.66 -7.15 -0.75
C ILE A 151 1.66 -6.61 -1.76
N CYS A 152 0.37 -6.74 -1.48
CA CYS A 152 -0.71 -6.32 -2.35
C CYS A 152 -1.58 -5.28 -1.64
N VAL A 153 -1.74 -4.09 -2.23
CA VAL A 153 -2.62 -3.04 -1.72
C VAL A 153 -3.61 -2.66 -2.82
N VAL A 154 -4.89 -2.86 -2.55
CA VAL A 154 -5.97 -2.64 -3.52
C VAL A 154 -7.11 -1.86 -2.89
N PHE A 155 -7.61 -0.83 -3.58
CA PHE A 155 -8.67 0.06 -3.12
C PHE A 155 -8.41 0.69 -1.74
N ASN A 156 -7.15 0.99 -1.44
CA ASN A 156 -6.79 1.68 -0.21
C ASN A 156 -7.07 3.18 -0.31
N GLY A 157 -7.57 3.78 0.77
CA GLY A 157 -7.88 5.21 0.87
C GLY A 157 -7.18 5.90 2.03
N GLY A 158 -6.07 5.36 2.52
CA GLY A 158 -5.42 5.82 3.74
C GLY A 158 -4.61 7.11 3.61
N PHE A 159 -4.55 7.86 4.71
CA PHE A 159 -3.69 9.03 4.91
C PHE A 159 -3.48 9.27 6.43
N PRO A 160 -2.58 10.14 6.89
CA PRO A 160 -1.33 10.48 6.25
C PRO A 160 -0.40 9.27 6.27
N GLN A 161 0.49 9.16 5.31
CA GLN A 161 1.40 8.02 5.21
C GLN A 161 2.83 8.49 4.97
N HIS A 162 3.81 7.75 5.50
CA HIS A 162 5.21 7.97 5.14
C HIS A 162 5.63 7.07 3.99
N PHE A 163 5.18 5.81 4.01
CA PHE A 163 5.52 4.79 3.02
C PHE A 163 4.36 3.82 2.82
N VAL A 164 4.35 3.14 1.69
CA VAL A 164 3.64 1.86 1.57
C VAL A 164 4.53 0.73 2.08
N TYR A 165 5.77 0.68 1.63
CA TYR A 165 6.78 -0.25 2.14
C TYR A 165 8.08 0.49 2.47
N SER A 166 8.67 0.15 3.61
CA SER A 166 10.01 0.64 3.96
C SER A 166 10.87 -0.42 4.63
N ALA A 167 12.16 -0.38 4.30
CA ALA A 167 13.18 -1.15 5.00
C ALA A 167 14.48 -0.34 5.09
N ALA A 168 15.18 -0.47 6.20
CA ALA A 168 16.50 0.12 6.34
C ALA A 168 17.56 -0.66 5.54
N SER A 169 18.73 -0.04 5.32
CA SER A 169 19.85 -0.64 4.60
C SER A 169 20.38 -1.93 5.22
N THR A 170 20.18 -2.10 6.52
CA THR A 170 20.58 -3.29 7.29
C THR A 170 19.52 -4.39 7.27
N SER A 171 18.33 -4.14 6.73
CA SER A 171 17.28 -5.15 6.67
C SER A 171 17.69 -6.28 5.74
N GLN A 172 17.47 -7.50 6.20
CA GLN A 172 17.65 -8.74 5.44
C GLN A 172 16.29 -9.33 4.97
N THR A 173 15.26 -8.51 4.92
CA THR A 173 13.96 -8.91 4.40
C THR A 173 13.97 -8.88 2.88
N ALA A 174 13.67 -10.01 2.26
CA ALA A 174 13.42 -10.10 0.83
C ALA A 174 11.93 -9.94 0.54
N VAL A 175 11.60 -9.16 -0.50
CA VAL A 175 10.22 -9.01 -0.99
C VAL A 175 10.21 -9.35 -2.47
N GLY A 176 9.45 -10.37 -2.85
CA GLY A 176 9.36 -10.82 -4.25
C GLY A 176 8.60 -9.83 -5.12
N LYS A 177 7.45 -9.36 -4.64
CA LYS A 177 6.58 -8.44 -5.40
C LYS A 177 5.89 -7.43 -4.50
N ILE A 178 5.75 -6.20 -5.01
CA ILE A 178 4.90 -5.15 -4.42
C ILE A 178 3.91 -4.72 -5.49
N ARG A 179 2.62 -4.86 -5.22
CA ARG A 179 1.55 -4.48 -6.13
C ARG A 179 0.61 -3.48 -5.48
N LEU A 180 0.43 -2.34 -6.13
CA LEU A 180 -0.48 -1.27 -5.71
C LEU A 180 -1.47 -1.04 -6.84
N CYS A 181 -2.76 -1.22 -6.57
CA CYS A 181 -3.81 -1.07 -7.57
C CYS A 181 -4.98 -0.25 -7.05
N ASP A 182 -5.60 0.54 -7.91
CA ASP A 182 -6.89 1.21 -7.68
C ASP A 182 -6.94 1.96 -6.34
N SER A 183 -5.82 2.58 -5.94
CA SER A 183 -5.60 3.08 -4.59
C SER A 183 -5.21 4.54 -4.56
N THR A 184 -5.61 5.23 -3.50
CA THR A 184 -5.16 6.58 -3.19
C THR A 184 -4.19 6.56 -2.02
N PHE A 185 -3.08 7.24 -2.19
CA PHE A 185 -2.06 7.48 -1.17
C PHE A 185 -1.82 8.98 -1.06
N ALA A 186 -2.12 9.57 0.07
CA ALA A 186 -2.07 11.01 0.24
C ALA A 186 -1.24 11.43 1.44
N ASP A 187 -0.78 12.69 1.42
CA ASP A 187 -0.05 13.32 2.51
C ASP A 187 1.20 12.52 2.95
N MET A 188 1.95 12.02 1.96
CA MET A 188 3.11 11.16 2.22
C MET A 188 4.37 11.99 2.46
N ALA A 189 5.01 11.78 3.59
CA ALA A 189 6.28 12.44 3.86
C ALA A 189 7.40 11.99 2.92
N ARG A 190 7.31 10.77 2.40
CA ARG A 190 8.25 10.20 1.42
C ARG A 190 7.49 9.54 0.26
N GLY A 191 8.11 8.58 -0.42
CA GLY A 191 7.52 7.87 -1.54
C GLY A 191 6.80 6.58 -1.16
N ALA A 192 6.29 5.87 -2.16
CA ALA A 192 5.55 4.64 -1.96
C ALA A 192 6.44 3.48 -1.48
N VAL A 193 7.54 3.23 -2.18
CA VAL A 193 8.47 2.14 -1.86
C VAL A 193 9.84 2.75 -1.60
N VAL A 194 10.27 2.79 -0.35
CA VAL A 194 11.53 3.44 0.02
C VAL A 194 12.37 2.49 0.88
N THR A 195 13.43 1.97 0.30
CA THR A 195 14.41 1.13 1.00
C THR A 195 15.82 1.43 0.53
N ASN A 196 16.76 1.32 1.45
CA ASN A 196 18.19 1.29 1.15
C ASN A 196 18.73 -0.14 1.11
N ALA A 197 17.95 -1.13 1.49
CA ALA A 197 18.31 -2.52 1.39
C ALA A 197 18.44 -2.92 -0.09
N ARG A 198 19.41 -3.79 -0.38
CA ARG A 198 19.52 -4.42 -1.70
C ARG A 198 18.42 -5.46 -1.83
N MET A 199 17.48 -5.21 -2.68
CA MET A 199 16.28 -6.05 -2.81
C MET A 199 15.93 -6.19 -4.27
N GLN A 200 16.12 -7.39 -4.81
CA GLN A 200 15.52 -7.75 -6.09
C GLN A 200 14.02 -7.90 -5.89
N THR A 201 13.23 -7.08 -6.57
CA THR A 201 11.79 -7.09 -6.42
C THR A 201 11.11 -6.65 -7.69
N ARG A 202 9.86 -7.08 -7.85
CA ARG A 202 8.95 -6.55 -8.86
C ARG A 202 8.02 -5.54 -8.22
N VAL A 203 7.92 -4.34 -8.80
CA VAL A 203 7.00 -3.29 -8.35
C VAL A 203 5.99 -3.01 -9.45
N GLU A 204 4.73 -3.20 -9.17
CA GLU A 204 3.62 -2.89 -10.07
C GLU A 204 2.73 -1.84 -9.43
N ILE A 205 2.53 -0.72 -10.11
CA ILE A 205 1.61 0.36 -9.70
C ILE A 205 0.64 0.58 -10.85
N GLU A 206 -0.65 0.41 -10.59
CA GLU A 206 -1.67 0.51 -11.62
C GLU A 206 -2.89 1.29 -11.11
N ARG A 207 -3.33 2.28 -11.86
CA ARG A 207 -4.50 3.13 -11.54
C ARG A 207 -4.47 3.68 -10.12
N CYS A 208 -3.32 4.20 -9.69
CA CYS A 208 -3.16 4.78 -8.37
C CYS A 208 -3.07 6.31 -8.43
N THR A 209 -3.57 6.96 -7.38
CA THR A 209 -3.41 8.40 -7.14
C THR A 209 -2.47 8.61 -5.96
N PHE A 210 -1.32 9.21 -6.21
CA PHE A 210 -0.38 9.66 -5.19
C PHE A 210 -0.47 11.18 -5.08
N TYR A 211 -1.02 11.66 -3.99
CA TYR A 211 -1.25 13.08 -3.78
C TYR A 211 -0.40 13.62 -2.63
N ASP A 212 0.26 14.75 -2.87
CA ASP A 212 1.04 15.48 -1.86
C ASP A 212 2.16 14.59 -1.25
N ILE A 213 2.97 13.99 -2.12
CA ILE A 213 4.08 13.11 -1.73
C ILE A 213 5.41 13.84 -1.66
N ASN A 214 6.42 13.25 -1.02
CA ASN A 214 7.75 13.83 -0.78
C ASN A 214 7.74 15.10 0.09
N ARG A 215 6.85 15.19 1.05
CA ARG A 215 6.68 16.37 1.90
C ARG A 215 7.86 16.63 2.86
N ALA A 216 8.62 15.61 3.20
CA ALA A 216 9.76 15.74 4.10
C ALA A 216 11.01 16.38 3.44
N ASP A 217 10.87 16.94 2.25
CA ASP A 217 11.93 17.65 1.50
C ASP A 217 13.26 16.87 1.42
N ASN A 218 13.18 15.55 1.30
CA ASN A 218 14.36 14.70 1.25
C ASN A 218 14.63 14.07 -0.11
N ASN A 219 13.83 14.44 -1.12
CA ASN A 219 13.94 13.96 -2.49
C ASN A 219 14.13 12.42 -2.61
N ALA A 220 13.41 11.68 -1.79
CA ALA A 220 13.57 10.22 -1.69
C ALA A 220 13.11 9.47 -2.94
N GLY A 221 12.37 10.13 -3.83
CA GLY A 221 11.71 9.52 -4.98
C GLY A 221 10.43 8.78 -4.59
N THR A 222 9.64 8.40 -5.58
CA THR A 222 8.42 7.60 -5.36
C THR A 222 8.76 6.14 -5.12
N ILE A 223 9.69 5.59 -5.89
CA ILE A 223 10.24 4.24 -5.75
C ILE A 223 11.74 4.36 -5.59
N ARG A 224 12.27 3.90 -4.47
CA ARG A 224 13.70 3.85 -4.17
C ARG A 224 14.07 2.45 -3.65
N LEU A 225 14.86 1.72 -4.40
CA LEU A 225 15.21 0.32 -4.13
C LEU A 225 16.71 0.11 -3.86
N GLY A 226 17.38 1.11 -3.32
CA GLY A 226 18.83 1.03 -3.13
C GLY A 226 19.55 0.87 -4.48
N ASN A 227 20.49 -0.06 -4.57
CA ASN A 227 21.25 -0.35 -5.79
C ASN A 227 20.92 -1.77 -6.34
N ALA A 228 19.78 -2.34 -5.99
CA ALA A 228 19.37 -3.65 -6.50
C ALA A 228 18.66 -3.51 -7.85
N GLU A 229 18.80 -4.53 -8.68
CA GLU A 229 18.02 -4.65 -9.90
C GLU A 229 16.54 -4.91 -9.58
N ALA A 230 15.65 -4.27 -10.32
CA ALA A 230 14.23 -4.40 -10.14
C ALA A 230 13.49 -4.41 -11.47
N ASP A 231 12.30 -5.02 -11.47
CA ASP A 231 11.33 -4.92 -12.56
C ASP A 231 10.20 -3.98 -12.08
N ILE A 232 10.14 -2.78 -12.64
CA ILE A 232 9.22 -1.73 -12.21
C ILE A 232 8.27 -1.39 -13.33
N ARG A 233 6.98 -1.55 -13.08
CA ARG A 233 5.92 -1.15 -14.01
C ARG A 233 4.95 -0.19 -13.34
N VAL A 234 4.72 0.95 -14.00
CA VAL A 234 3.75 1.96 -13.57
C VAL A 234 2.80 2.25 -14.74
N THR A 235 1.51 2.09 -14.53
CA THR A 235 0.51 2.34 -15.57
C THR A 235 -0.68 3.12 -15.01
N GLU A 236 -1.24 4.00 -15.86
CA GLU A 236 -2.48 4.75 -15.60
C GLU A 236 -2.52 5.41 -14.20
N SER A 237 -1.37 5.88 -13.71
CA SER A 237 -1.23 6.41 -12.35
C SER A 237 -0.83 7.87 -12.35
N VAL A 238 -1.14 8.58 -11.27
CA VAL A 238 -0.84 9.99 -11.11
C VAL A 238 -0.05 10.26 -9.83
N PHE A 239 0.98 11.10 -9.96
CA PHE A 239 1.90 11.44 -8.89
C PHE A 239 2.01 12.96 -8.76
N THR A 240 1.62 13.50 -7.62
CA THR A 240 1.78 14.91 -7.31
C THR A 240 2.65 15.10 -6.09
N PHE A 241 3.64 15.95 -6.23
CA PHE A 241 4.70 16.15 -5.26
C PHE A 241 4.51 17.47 -4.52
N ALA A 242 4.66 17.44 -3.20
CA ALA A 242 4.71 18.62 -2.34
C ALA A 242 6.14 19.11 -2.11
N GLY A 243 7.08 18.21 -2.16
CA GLY A 243 8.51 18.47 -2.03
C GLY A 243 9.28 18.24 -3.33
N PRO A 244 10.62 18.27 -3.31
CA PRO A 244 11.44 18.06 -4.49
C PRO A 244 11.16 16.74 -5.19
N ALA A 245 10.98 16.78 -6.51
CA ALA A 245 10.59 15.65 -7.33
C ALA A 245 11.62 15.29 -8.41
N SER A 246 12.90 15.67 -8.22
CA SER A 246 13.94 15.38 -9.20
C SER A 246 14.22 13.88 -9.39
N ARG A 247 13.72 13.04 -8.47
CA ARG A 247 13.89 11.59 -8.50
C ARG A 247 12.54 10.89 -8.41
N PHE A 248 12.07 10.38 -9.51
CA PHE A 248 10.83 9.59 -9.53
C PHE A 248 11.10 8.12 -9.17
N ILE A 249 12.04 7.49 -9.88
CA ILE A 249 12.46 6.11 -9.66
C ILE A 249 13.97 6.06 -9.47
N VAL A 250 14.41 5.41 -8.39
CA VAL A 250 15.80 5.14 -8.09
C VAL A 250 15.96 3.64 -7.88
N ALA A 251 16.60 2.99 -8.86
CA ALA A 251 16.86 1.55 -8.84
C ALA A 251 18.30 1.29 -9.34
N GLY A 252 18.80 0.09 -9.11
CA GLY A 252 20.14 -0.32 -9.51
C GLY A 252 20.32 -0.42 -11.02
N PRO A 253 21.57 -0.43 -11.50
CA PRO A 253 21.87 -0.70 -12.90
C PRO A 253 21.29 -2.06 -13.33
N GLY A 254 20.78 -2.17 -14.54
CA GLY A 254 20.14 -3.38 -15.04
C GLY A 254 18.63 -3.49 -14.74
N SER A 255 18.08 -2.59 -13.92
CA SER A 255 16.63 -2.56 -13.67
C SER A 255 15.84 -2.33 -14.96
N LYS A 256 14.71 -3.04 -15.06
CA LYS A 256 13.70 -2.81 -16.10
C LYS A 256 12.67 -1.85 -15.58
N VAL A 257 12.49 -0.71 -16.27
CA VAL A 257 11.53 0.32 -15.87
C VAL A 257 10.60 0.61 -17.04
N ALA A 258 9.30 0.42 -16.85
CA ALA A 258 8.26 0.81 -17.76
C ALA A 258 7.25 1.73 -17.07
N VAL A 259 7.06 2.94 -17.59
CA VAL A 259 6.05 3.88 -17.14
C VAL A 259 5.20 4.27 -18.32
N GLU A 260 3.92 3.91 -18.29
CA GLU A 260 2.99 4.06 -19.40
C GLU A 260 1.73 4.81 -18.94
N ASP A 261 1.20 5.67 -19.79
CA ASP A 261 -0.07 6.40 -19.59
C ASP A 261 -0.23 7.02 -18.18
N SER A 262 0.86 7.55 -17.63
CA SER A 262 0.89 8.08 -16.26
C SER A 262 1.25 9.55 -16.25
N TYR A 263 0.92 10.24 -15.15
CA TYR A 263 1.11 11.67 -14.98
C TYR A 263 1.93 11.98 -13.73
N ALA A 264 2.75 13.01 -13.80
CA ALA A 264 3.48 13.51 -12.64
C ALA A 264 3.62 15.03 -12.68
N THR A 265 3.66 15.69 -11.52
CA THR A 265 3.99 17.11 -11.41
C THR A 265 5.51 17.33 -11.37
N GLY A 266 5.94 18.48 -11.88
CA GLY A 266 7.34 18.91 -11.83
C GLY A 266 8.21 18.39 -12.98
N GLU A 267 9.41 18.91 -13.06
CA GLU A 267 10.44 18.45 -13.99
C GLU A 267 11.10 17.20 -13.42
N LEU A 268 10.71 16.06 -13.94
CA LEU A 268 11.34 14.78 -13.59
C LEU A 268 12.57 14.58 -14.47
N ALA A 269 13.65 14.13 -13.86
CA ALA A 269 14.81 13.69 -14.61
C ALA A 269 14.40 12.59 -15.59
N SER A 270 14.98 12.60 -16.79
CA SER A 270 14.72 11.59 -17.80
C SER A 270 14.89 10.19 -17.22
N ILE A 271 13.83 9.41 -17.25
CA ILE A 271 13.83 8.03 -16.76
C ILE A 271 13.90 7.13 -17.98
N PRO A 272 14.97 6.34 -18.14
CA PRO A 272 15.04 5.36 -19.21
C PRO A 272 13.83 4.42 -19.16
N GLY A 273 13.10 4.28 -20.27
CA GLY A 273 11.90 3.44 -20.35
C GLY A 273 10.59 4.08 -19.93
N ALA A 274 10.58 5.32 -19.43
CA ALA A 274 9.37 6.08 -19.12
C ALA A 274 8.72 6.63 -20.41
N ARG A 275 8.09 5.76 -21.17
CA ARG A 275 7.29 6.15 -22.33
C ARG A 275 5.88 6.45 -21.86
N GLY A 276 5.36 7.65 -22.18
CA GLY A 276 3.98 8.03 -21.81
C GLY A 276 3.82 8.68 -20.43
N LEU A 277 4.92 9.01 -19.72
CA LEU A 277 4.85 9.88 -18.57
C LEU A 277 4.61 11.32 -19.04
N LYS A 278 3.48 11.90 -18.63
CA LYS A 278 3.13 13.29 -18.96
C LYS A 278 3.35 14.19 -17.76
N THR A 279 3.85 15.40 -18.03
CA THR A 279 4.02 16.42 -17.00
C THR A 279 2.70 17.14 -16.75
N LEU A 280 2.28 17.22 -15.50
CA LEU A 280 1.19 18.03 -15.00
C LEU A 280 1.67 19.44 -14.63
N PRO A 281 0.76 20.42 -14.44
CA PRO A 281 1.10 21.71 -13.87
C PRO A 281 1.92 21.59 -12.60
N ALA A 282 2.85 22.52 -12.38
CA ALA A 282 3.79 22.47 -11.26
C ALA A 282 3.14 22.40 -9.87
N LYS A 283 1.94 22.98 -9.75
CA LYS A 283 1.17 22.94 -8.50
C LYS A 283 0.18 21.78 -8.52
N ALA A 284 0.33 20.87 -7.59
CA ALA A 284 -0.58 19.73 -7.41
C ALA A 284 -2.06 20.18 -7.35
N ALA A 285 -2.33 21.31 -6.68
CA ALA A 285 -3.68 21.86 -6.56
C ALA A 285 -4.33 22.22 -7.91
N GLU A 286 -3.54 22.55 -8.93
CA GLU A 286 -4.05 22.92 -10.25
C GLU A 286 -4.41 21.70 -11.11
N ALA A 287 -3.88 20.53 -10.76
CA ALA A 287 -4.08 19.29 -11.52
C ALA A 287 -5.43 18.61 -11.23
N TYR A 288 -6.02 18.88 -10.07
CA TYR A 288 -7.25 18.20 -9.63
C TYR A 288 -8.46 19.14 -9.58
N GLU A 289 -9.67 18.56 -9.56
CA GLU A 289 -10.93 19.31 -9.51
C GLU A 289 -11.14 20.01 -8.17
N ALA A 290 -10.99 19.28 -7.05
CA ALA A 290 -11.15 19.78 -5.69
C ALA A 290 -10.14 19.13 -4.73
N PRO A 291 -8.86 19.48 -4.85
CA PRO A 291 -7.81 18.80 -4.09
C PRO A 291 -7.87 19.13 -2.60
N GLY A 292 -7.54 18.13 -1.77
CA GLY A 292 -7.39 18.27 -0.34
C GLY A 292 -6.46 17.21 0.23
N ARG A 293 -5.74 17.55 1.30
CA ARG A 293 -4.77 16.64 1.93
C ARG A 293 -5.41 15.38 2.50
N ASN A 294 -6.62 15.54 3.03
CA ASN A 294 -7.41 14.41 3.49
C ASN A 294 -8.35 13.94 2.37
N PRO A 295 -8.05 12.87 1.67
CA PRO A 295 -8.89 12.36 0.59
C PRO A 295 -10.25 11.85 1.06
N LEU A 296 -10.47 11.74 2.38
CA LEU A 296 -11.72 11.30 2.98
C LEU A 296 -12.60 12.47 3.44
N ALA A 297 -12.10 13.71 3.35
CA ALA A 297 -12.87 14.88 3.73
C ALA A 297 -13.97 15.17 2.72
N GLU A 298 -15.09 15.69 3.22
CA GLU A 298 -16.20 16.13 2.37
C GLU A 298 -15.75 17.21 1.37
N GLY A 299 -16.23 17.12 0.15
CA GLY A 299 -15.90 18.08 -0.92
C GLY A 299 -14.52 17.87 -1.56
N VAL A 300 -13.69 16.95 -1.09
CA VAL A 300 -12.41 16.64 -1.73
C VAL A 300 -12.63 15.73 -2.94
N SER A 301 -12.03 16.11 -4.07
CA SER A 301 -11.95 15.27 -5.27
C SER A 301 -10.54 15.31 -5.83
N LEU A 302 -9.91 14.15 -5.88
CA LEU A 302 -8.62 13.94 -6.53
C LEU A 302 -8.79 13.43 -7.98
N ARG A 303 -9.91 13.78 -8.61
CA ARG A 303 -10.11 13.60 -10.04
C ARG A 303 -9.24 14.57 -10.82
N LEU A 304 -8.46 14.06 -11.75
CA LEU A 304 -7.67 14.91 -12.64
C LEU A 304 -8.58 15.73 -13.55
N ARG A 305 -8.33 17.04 -13.67
CA ARG A 305 -9.03 17.91 -14.62
C ARG A 305 -8.87 17.43 -16.07
N GLU A 306 -7.71 16.89 -16.40
CA GLU A 306 -7.44 16.34 -17.73
C GLU A 306 -8.30 15.10 -18.03
N ASN A 307 -8.67 14.30 -17.04
CA ASN A 307 -9.59 13.18 -17.25
C ASN A 307 -10.96 13.66 -17.74
N SER A 308 -11.46 14.79 -17.21
CA SER A 308 -12.73 15.36 -17.60
C SER A 308 -12.75 15.88 -19.05
N THR A 309 -11.61 16.35 -19.56
CA THR A 309 -11.49 16.88 -20.91
C THR A 309 -11.09 15.85 -21.95
N SER A 310 -10.26 14.87 -21.58
CA SER A 310 -9.71 13.86 -22.49
C SER A 310 -10.51 12.57 -22.56
N GLY A 311 -11.47 12.37 -21.64
CA GLY A 311 -12.19 11.09 -21.48
C GLY A 311 -11.33 9.94 -20.94
N ARG A 312 -10.09 10.21 -20.52
CA ARG A 312 -9.22 9.25 -19.88
C ARG A 312 -9.64 9.00 -18.43
N LYS A 313 -9.19 7.89 -17.86
CA LYS A 313 -9.47 7.50 -16.47
C LYS A 313 -8.17 7.18 -15.73
N ILE A 314 -7.26 8.14 -15.72
CA ILE A 314 -5.97 7.99 -15.05
C ILE A 314 -6.12 8.20 -13.54
N GLY A 315 -5.38 7.44 -12.75
CA GLY A 315 -5.46 7.46 -11.29
C GLY A 315 -6.49 6.51 -10.72
N ASP A 316 -6.71 6.59 -9.42
CA ASP A 316 -7.65 5.74 -8.69
C ASP A 316 -9.07 5.84 -9.29
N PRO A 317 -9.68 4.70 -9.68
CA PRO A 317 -10.99 4.68 -10.32
C PRO A 317 -12.11 5.29 -9.47
N ARG A 318 -11.94 5.37 -8.15
CA ARG A 318 -12.93 5.98 -7.24
C ARG A 318 -13.13 7.47 -7.51
N TRP A 319 -12.14 8.15 -8.07
CA TRP A 319 -12.22 9.55 -8.47
C TRP A 319 -12.78 9.74 -9.89
N ASN A 320 -12.89 8.71 -10.68
CA ASN A 320 -13.28 8.75 -12.10
C ASN A 320 -14.72 8.28 -12.35
N LYS A 321 -15.57 8.40 -11.34
CA LYS A 321 -17.00 8.08 -11.43
C LYS A 321 -17.81 9.21 -12.06
#